data_d4274dd1e33b4facb684d44cbb1c90f4
#
_entry.id   d4274dd1e33b4facb684d44cbb1c90f4
#
_cell.length_a   1.000
_cell.length_b   1.000
_cell.length_c   1.000
_cell.angle_alpha   90.00
_cell.angle_beta   90.00
_cell.angle_gamma   90.00
#
_symmetry.space_group_name_H-M   'P 1'
#
loop_
_entity.id
_entity.type
_entity.pdbx_description
1 polymer ?
#
loop_
_entity_poly.entity_id
_entity_poly.type
_entity_poly.pdbx_seq_one_letter_code
_entity_poly.pdbx_strand_id
1 'polypeptide(L)'
;MNYPIIQTATGTADRSRFFITLGAKNKKTGASELAVFSHVFGLDLEKIREDVSVTIGGHRYEPDLAYIDKENGVYVDIEIDEPYSSFHRPTHFITEDGTHKDQRRNKLFLSAGWDVCRFTEQQMFCQTKSCMKAVYELLLQVGAIEAIPAKLANAPALKFEPCWTAEKSKKRSYAHYRKSYLGYDPMTMDFSSCVRCSLLLIPIMFQATYSKRMRRMLFRQLRNSFKSYH
;
A
#
# COMPACT_ATOMS: atom_id res chain seq x y z
N MET A 1 -8.50 -2.88 -18.48
CA MET A 1 -8.19 -3.26 -17.07
C MET A 1 -8.42 -2.05 -16.18
N ASN A 2 -8.95 -2.23 -14.98
CA ASN A 2 -9.25 -1.16 -14.03
C ASN A 2 -8.70 -1.51 -12.64
N TYR A 3 -8.36 -0.48 -11.86
CA TYR A 3 -8.14 -0.62 -10.42
C TYR A 3 -9.46 -0.56 -9.63
N PRO A 4 -9.59 -1.24 -8.49
CA PRO A 4 -8.55 -2.11 -7.93
C PRO A 4 -8.35 -3.37 -8.77
N ILE A 5 -7.12 -3.91 -8.75
CA ILE A 5 -6.81 -5.23 -9.30
C ILE A 5 -6.80 -6.17 -8.10
N ILE A 6 -7.79 -7.06 -8.02
CA ILE A 6 -7.91 -8.07 -6.95
C ILE A 6 -7.88 -9.44 -7.59
N GLN A 7 -6.95 -10.28 -7.16
CA GLN A 7 -6.72 -11.61 -7.70
C GLN A 7 -6.52 -12.60 -6.56
N THR A 8 -7.16 -13.75 -6.62
CA THR A 8 -7.05 -14.82 -5.62
C THR A 8 -6.17 -15.95 -6.12
N ALA A 9 -5.37 -16.50 -5.22
CA ALA A 9 -4.61 -17.71 -5.50
C ALA A 9 -5.55 -18.90 -5.68
N THR A 10 -5.21 -19.79 -6.61
CA THR A 10 -5.96 -21.04 -6.79
C THR A 10 -5.50 -22.09 -5.78
N GLY A 11 -6.39 -23.04 -5.44
CA GLY A 11 -6.13 -24.06 -4.40
C GLY A 11 -4.96 -25.03 -4.64
N THR A 12 -4.28 -24.93 -5.78
CA THR A 12 -3.09 -25.72 -6.15
C THR A 12 -1.77 -24.99 -5.88
N ALA A 13 -1.81 -23.84 -5.20
CA ALA A 13 -0.64 -23.02 -4.92
C ALA A 13 0.36 -23.74 -4.00
N ASP A 14 1.64 -23.73 -4.38
CA ASP A 14 2.71 -24.36 -3.62
C ASP A 14 3.28 -23.40 -2.57
N ARG A 15 2.76 -23.49 -1.36
CA ARG A 15 3.17 -22.66 -0.22
C ARG A 15 4.57 -22.94 0.31
N SER A 16 5.25 -23.99 -0.15
CA SER A 16 6.65 -24.26 0.20
C SER A 16 7.65 -23.36 -0.53
N ARG A 17 7.18 -22.57 -1.52
CA ARG A 17 8.03 -21.80 -2.42
C ARG A 17 8.38 -20.39 -1.97
N PHE A 18 7.96 -19.97 -0.78
CA PHE A 18 8.30 -18.64 -0.32
C PHE A 18 8.81 -18.60 1.12
N PHE A 19 9.60 -17.56 1.42
CA PHE A 19 10.09 -17.25 2.76
C PHE A 19 9.69 -15.80 3.11
N ILE A 20 9.20 -15.60 4.33
CA ILE A 20 8.87 -14.27 4.87
C ILE A 20 9.96 -13.86 5.85
N THR A 21 10.52 -12.66 5.65
CA THR A 21 11.41 -11.99 6.59
C THR A 21 10.73 -10.72 7.10
N LEU A 22 10.62 -10.58 8.41
CA LEU A 22 10.05 -9.40 9.07
C LEU A 22 11.17 -8.43 9.47
N GLY A 23 10.87 -7.12 9.47
CA GLY A 23 11.81 -6.08 9.88
C GLY A 23 12.93 -5.79 8.88
N ALA A 24 12.89 -6.34 7.68
CA ALA A 24 13.97 -6.31 6.70
C ALA A 24 13.66 -5.49 5.44
N LYS A 25 12.63 -4.64 5.46
CA LYS A 25 12.26 -3.78 4.31
C LYS A 25 13.29 -2.66 4.15
N ASN A 26 13.88 -2.58 2.97
CA ASN A 26 14.84 -1.51 2.61
C ASN A 26 14.17 -0.32 1.88
N LYS A 27 12.96 -0.51 1.39
CA LYS A 27 12.21 0.51 0.66
C LYS A 27 11.77 1.63 1.63
N LYS A 28 11.97 2.88 1.24
CA LYS A 28 11.40 4.01 1.99
C LYS A 28 9.88 4.00 1.82
N THR A 29 9.16 4.05 2.93
CA THR A 29 7.70 4.16 2.94
C THR A 29 7.26 5.44 2.25
N GLY A 30 6.36 5.36 1.28
CA GLY A 30 5.78 6.51 0.59
C GLY A 30 4.77 7.27 1.45
N ALA A 31 4.41 8.48 1.04
CA ALA A 31 3.45 9.32 1.78
C ALA A 31 2.04 8.71 1.84
N SER A 32 1.61 8.04 0.77
CA SER A 32 0.34 7.33 0.72
C SER A 32 0.30 6.12 1.65
N GLU A 33 1.43 5.40 1.79
CA GLU A 33 1.56 4.27 2.70
C GLU A 33 1.39 4.73 4.16
N LEU A 34 2.00 5.87 4.56
CA LEU A 34 1.83 6.44 5.90
C LEU A 34 0.37 6.80 6.22
N ALA A 35 -0.39 7.33 5.25
CA ALA A 35 -1.81 7.63 5.42
C ALA A 35 -2.64 6.35 5.61
N VAL A 36 -2.37 5.30 4.85
CA VAL A 36 -2.99 3.97 4.99
C VAL A 36 -2.68 3.38 6.36
N PHE A 37 -1.43 3.47 6.79
CA PHE A 37 -0.98 3.00 8.10
C PHE A 37 -1.79 3.58 9.24
N SER A 38 -2.04 4.89 9.22
CA SER A 38 -2.82 5.54 10.27
C SER A 38 -4.23 4.97 10.40
N HIS A 39 -4.85 4.55 9.29
CA HIS A 39 -6.17 3.92 9.30
C HIS A 39 -6.13 2.44 9.67
N VAL A 40 -5.11 1.71 9.20
CA VAL A 40 -4.90 0.29 9.51
C VAL A 40 -4.67 0.08 11.00
N PHE A 41 -3.80 0.89 11.61
CA PHE A 41 -3.55 0.82 13.06
C PHE A 41 -4.79 1.12 13.92
N GLY A 42 -5.75 1.90 13.42
CA GLY A 42 -7.03 2.13 14.10
C GLY A 42 -8.00 0.95 14.04
N LEU A 43 -7.66 -0.12 13.32
CA LEU A 43 -8.53 -1.29 13.08
C LEU A 43 -8.11 -2.57 13.81
N ASP A 44 -7.11 -2.52 14.70
CA ASP A 44 -6.65 -3.69 15.49
C ASP A 44 -6.12 -4.85 14.63
N LEU A 45 -5.24 -4.57 13.68
CA LEU A 45 -4.72 -5.56 12.76
C LEU A 45 -3.29 -5.99 13.10
N GLU A 46 -3.15 -6.98 13.94
CA GLU A 46 -1.86 -7.64 14.20
C GLU A 46 -1.28 -8.33 12.96
N LYS A 47 -2.16 -8.64 11.97
CA LYS A 47 -1.81 -9.43 10.78
C LYS A 47 -1.41 -8.58 9.57
N ILE A 48 -1.69 -7.27 9.52
CA ILE A 48 -1.22 -6.37 8.44
C ILE A 48 0.13 -5.76 8.80
N ARG A 49 1.10 -5.91 7.90
CA ARG A 49 2.50 -5.56 8.11
C ARG A 49 3.05 -4.73 6.95
N GLU A 50 3.90 -3.73 7.28
CA GLU A 50 4.68 -2.97 6.28
C GLU A 50 6.14 -3.41 6.18
N ASP A 51 6.64 -4.05 7.21
CA ASP A 51 8.04 -4.42 7.39
C ASP A 51 8.36 -5.81 6.82
N VAL A 52 7.68 -6.18 5.73
CA VAL A 52 7.74 -7.52 5.14
C VAL A 52 8.63 -7.55 3.92
N SER A 53 9.46 -8.57 3.86
CA SER A 53 10.15 -9.00 2.65
C SER A 53 9.79 -10.46 2.36
N VAL A 54 9.42 -10.73 1.12
CA VAL A 54 9.02 -12.08 0.67
C VAL A 54 10.00 -12.54 -0.39
N THR A 55 10.59 -13.71 -0.20
CA THR A 55 11.46 -14.36 -1.21
C THR A 55 10.68 -15.46 -1.90
N ILE A 56 10.48 -15.36 -3.21
CA ILE A 56 9.80 -16.35 -4.06
C ILE A 56 10.70 -16.68 -5.23
N GLY A 57 10.97 -17.96 -5.45
CA GLY A 57 11.82 -18.42 -6.56
C GLY A 57 13.22 -17.79 -6.56
N GLY A 58 13.80 -17.53 -5.39
CA GLY A 58 15.11 -16.89 -5.22
C GLY A 58 15.11 -15.36 -5.40
N HIS A 59 13.99 -14.75 -5.76
CA HIS A 59 13.85 -13.28 -5.88
C HIS A 59 13.19 -12.69 -4.65
N ARG A 60 13.74 -11.58 -4.17
CA ARG A 60 13.20 -10.83 -3.03
C ARG A 60 12.24 -9.76 -3.49
N TYR A 61 11.07 -9.70 -2.86
CA TYR A 61 10.03 -8.72 -3.06
C TYR A 61 9.69 -8.01 -1.75
N GLU A 62 9.31 -6.76 -1.82
CA GLU A 62 8.93 -5.94 -0.66
C GLU A 62 7.52 -5.38 -0.93
N PRO A 63 6.46 -6.08 -0.49
CA PRO A 63 5.09 -5.56 -0.54
C PRO A 63 4.97 -4.19 0.12
N ASP A 64 4.12 -3.31 -0.40
CA ASP A 64 3.84 -2.05 0.30
C ASP A 64 3.19 -2.36 1.65
N LEU A 65 2.20 -3.25 1.66
CA LEU A 65 1.63 -3.87 2.85
C LEU A 65 1.45 -5.37 2.60
N ALA A 66 1.49 -6.16 3.66
CA ALA A 66 1.17 -7.58 3.58
C ALA A 66 0.21 -7.98 4.71
N TYR A 67 -0.84 -8.72 4.36
CA TYR A 67 -1.61 -9.46 5.36
C TYR A 67 -1.01 -10.86 5.50
N ILE A 68 -0.73 -11.26 6.75
CA ILE A 68 -0.06 -12.53 7.06
C ILE A 68 -0.82 -13.23 8.16
N ASP A 69 -1.55 -14.27 7.80
CA ASP A 69 -2.20 -15.19 8.73
C ASP A 69 -1.62 -16.58 8.56
N LYS A 70 -0.61 -16.87 9.37
CA LYS A 70 0.10 -18.17 9.33
C LYS A 70 -0.77 -19.32 9.83
N GLU A 71 -1.71 -19.04 10.76
CA GLU A 71 -2.57 -20.05 11.36
C GLU A 71 -3.57 -20.59 10.33
N ASN A 72 -4.20 -19.69 9.57
CA ASN A 72 -5.13 -20.04 8.50
C ASN A 72 -4.44 -20.18 7.13
N GLY A 73 -3.14 -19.89 7.05
CA GLY A 73 -2.38 -19.97 5.82
C GLY A 73 -2.84 -18.98 4.76
N VAL A 74 -3.34 -17.80 5.15
CA VAL A 74 -3.78 -16.73 4.24
C VAL A 74 -2.73 -15.64 4.17
N TYR A 75 -2.36 -15.27 2.94
CA TYR A 75 -1.34 -14.27 2.66
C TYR A 75 -1.85 -13.35 1.56
N VAL A 76 -1.79 -12.03 1.77
CA VAL A 76 -2.21 -11.04 0.76
C VAL A 76 -1.10 -10.03 0.55
N ASP A 77 -0.70 -9.86 -0.69
CA ASP A 77 0.19 -8.81 -1.18
C ASP A 77 -0.66 -7.59 -1.51
N ILE A 78 -0.46 -6.49 -0.80
CA ILE A 78 -1.22 -5.25 -0.99
C ILE A 78 -0.26 -4.19 -1.51
N GLU A 79 -0.51 -3.73 -2.73
CA GLU A 79 0.33 -2.79 -3.47
C GLU A 79 -0.37 -1.46 -3.70
N ILE A 80 0.40 -0.39 -3.62
CA ILE A 80 -0.05 0.99 -3.85
C ILE A 80 0.67 1.53 -5.08
N ASP A 81 -0.05 1.56 -6.20
CA ASP A 81 0.51 1.90 -7.50
C ASP A 81 0.48 3.41 -7.76
N GLU A 82 1.65 4.05 -7.74
CA GLU A 82 1.80 5.40 -8.23
C GLU A 82 1.93 5.42 -9.77
N PRO A 83 1.41 6.45 -10.47
CA PRO A 83 1.51 6.51 -11.93
C PRO A 83 2.93 6.75 -12.45
N TYR A 84 3.79 7.37 -11.65
CA TYR A 84 5.18 7.65 -11.99
C TYR A 84 6.04 7.81 -10.73
N SER A 85 7.29 7.39 -10.84
CA SER A 85 8.32 7.61 -9.80
C SER A 85 9.01 8.97 -10.00
N SER A 86 9.99 9.27 -9.14
CA SER A 86 10.95 10.36 -9.37
C SER A 86 11.55 10.28 -10.79
N PHE A 87 12.00 11.40 -11.34
CA PHE A 87 12.57 11.50 -12.70
C PHE A 87 11.57 11.21 -13.82
N HIS A 88 10.26 11.46 -13.65
CA HIS A 88 9.21 11.29 -14.65
C HIS A 88 9.13 9.88 -15.27
N ARG A 89 9.57 8.86 -14.55
CA ARG A 89 9.55 7.47 -15.04
C ARG A 89 8.18 6.87 -14.85
N PRO A 90 7.51 6.37 -15.90
CA PRO A 90 6.27 5.63 -15.78
C PRO A 90 6.44 4.37 -14.91
N THR A 91 5.48 4.14 -14.01
CA THR A 91 5.37 2.97 -13.15
C THR A 91 3.99 2.32 -13.32
N HIS A 92 3.87 1.05 -13.02
CA HIS A 92 2.59 0.33 -12.92
C HIS A 92 1.63 0.55 -14.10
N PHE A 93 2.13 0.55 -15.34
CA PHE A 93 1.35 0.88 -16.55
C PHE A 93 0.93 -0.37 -17.34
N ILE A 94 -0.05 -0.19 -18.24
CA ILE A 94 -0.41 -1.18 -19.26
C ILE A 94 0.57 -1.05 -20.43
N THR A 95 1.17 -2.16 -20.82
CA THR A 95 2.03 -2.30 -22.00
C THR A 95 1.19 -2.30 -23.28
N GLU A 96 1.83 -2.19 -24.46
CA GLU A 96 1.15 -2.11 -25.75
C GLU A 96 0.29 -3.33 -26.06
N ASP A 97 0.66 -4.51 -25.55
CA ASP A 97 -0.09 -5.75 -25.65
C ASP A 97 -1.29 -5.85 -24.69
N GLY A 98 -1.59 -4.77 -23.93
CA GLY A 98 -2.68 -4.72 -22.96
C GLY A 98 -2.36 -5.39 -21.62
N THR A 99 -1.12 -5.82 -21.41
CA THR A 99 -0.69 -6.49 -20.17
C THR A 99 -0.25 -5.47 -19.12
N HIS A 100 -0.62 -5.66 -17.87
CA HIS A 100 -0.09 -4.84 -16.77
C HIS A 100 1.39 -5.16 -16.53
N LYS A 101 2.24 -4.14 -16.41
CA LYS A 101 3.69 -4.29 -16.23
C LYS A 101 4.04 -5.25 -15.09
N ASP A 102 3.27 -5.21 -13.99
CA ASP A 102 3.53 -6.03 -12.81
C ASP A 102 2.82 -7.40 -12.85
N GLN A 103 2.20 -7.78 -13.97
CA GLN A 103 1.46 -9.04 -14.08
C GLN A 103 2.34 -10.26 -13.81
N ARG A 104 3.63 -10.21 -14.20
CA ARG A 104 4.57 -11.30 -13.92
C ARG A 104 4.77 -11.48 -12.41
N ARG A 105 4.90 -10.37 -11.67
CA ARG A 105 5.00 -10.38 -10.21
C ARG A 105 3.70 -10.93 -9.59
N ASN A 106 2.54 -10.44 -10.03
CA ASN A 106 1.26 -10.92 -9.54
C ASN A 106 1.11 -12.43 -9.73
N LYS A 107 1.40 -12.95 -10.95
CA LYS A 107 1.35 -14.40 -11.24
C LYS A 107 2.28 -15.20 -10.33
N LEU A 108 3.46 -14.66 -10.01
CA LEU A 108 4.41 -15.32 -9.12
C LEU A 108 3.86 -15.41 -7.68
N PHE A 109 3.30 -14.33 -7.15
CA PHE A 109 2.66 -14.32 -5.84
C PHE A 109 1.48 -15.30 -5.79
N LEU A 110 0.60 -15.26 -6.76
CA LEU A 110 -0.55 -16.18 -6.88
C LEU A 110 -0.09 -17.64 -6.93
N SER A 111 0.97 -17.96 -7.69
CA SER A 111 1.51 -19.32 -7.76
C SER A 111 2.12 -19.81 -6.44
N ALA A 112 2.56 -18.90 -5.59
CA ALA A 112 3.07 -19.16 -4.24
C ALA A 112 1.96 -19.18 -3.17
N GLY A 113 0.68 -19.00 -3.55
CA GLY A 113 -0.46 -19.01 -2.62
C GLY A 113 -0.74 -17.70 -1.92
N TRP A 114 -0.24 -16.59 -2.47
CA TRP A 114 -0.57 -15.25 -2.04
C TRP A 114 -1.70 -14.67 -2.90
N ASP A 115 -2.68 -14.09 -2.28
CA ASP A 115 -3.64 -13.23 -2.97
C ASP A 115 -2.99 -11.87 -3.25
N VAL A 116 -3.50 -11.14 -4.26
CA VAL A 116 -2.93 -9.86 -4.67
C VAL A 116 -4.02 -8.80 -4.72
N CYS A 117 -3.81 -7.70 -4.03
CA CYS A 117 -4.62 -6.47 -4.09
C CYS A 117 -3.75 -5.32 -4.56
N ARG A 118 -4.14 -4.64 -5.65
CA ARG A 118 -3.46 -3.44 -6.13
C ARG A 118 -4.43 -2.28 -6.23
N PHE A 119 -4.07 -1.16 -5.64
CA PHE A 119 -4.83 0.08 -5.66
C PHE A 119 -4.00 1.18 -6.28
N THR A 120 -4.63 2.18 -6.89
CA THR A 120 -3.88 3.40 -7.24
C THR A 120 -3.53 4.18 -5.98
N GLU A 121 -2.41 4.90 -6.00
CA GLU A 121 -2.05 5.84 -4.93
C GLU A 121 -3.21 6.84 -4.66
N GLN A 122 -3.88 7.30 -5.73
CA GLN A 122 -5.02 8.19 -5.60
C GLN A 122 -6.20 7.53 -4.89
N GLN A 123 -6.57 6.29 -5.23
CA GLN A 123 -7.61 5.53 -4.51
C GLN A 123 -7.23 5.40 -3.04
N MET A 124 -6.01 4.99 -2.76
CA MET A 124 -5.54 4.76 -1.41
C MET A 124 -5.54 6.05 -0.58
N PHE A 125 -5.15 7.18 -1.18
CA PHE A 125 -5.12 8.48 -0.51
C PHE A 125 -6.52 9.10 -0.33
N CYS A 126 -7.36 9.07 -1.39
CA CYS A 126 -8.66 9.75 -1.38
C CYS A 126 -9.81 8.87 -0.86
N GLN A 127 -9.69 7.55 -0.93
CA GLN A 127 -10.74 6.58 -0.63
C GLN A 127 -10.23 5.46 0.29
N THR A 128 -9.34 5.78 1.25
CA THR A 128 -8.64 4.82 2.11
C THR A 128 -9.58 3.80 2.75
N LYS A 129 -10.72 4.24 3.33
CA LYS A 129 -11.70 3.34 3.96
C LYS A 129 -12.32 2.36 2.95
N SER A 130 -12.57 2.81 1.73
CA SER A 130 -13.12 1.96 0.66
C SER A 130 -12.09 0.95 0.16
N CYS A 131 -10.83 1.33 0.04
CA CYS A 131 -9.73 0.41 -0.28
C CYS A 131 -9.58 -0.65 0.83
N MET A 132 -9.58 -0.23 2.09
CA MET A 132 -9.51 -1.17 3.22
C MET A 132 -10.71 -2.10 3.25
N LYS A 133 -11.93 -1.60 3.00
CA LYS A 133 -13.12 -2.44 2.88
C LYS A 133 -12.94 -3.51 1.80
N ALA A 134 -12.41 -3.15 0.62
CA ALA A 134 -12.15 -4.11 -0.45
C ALA A 134 -11.12 -5.20 -0.05
N VAL A 135 -10.10 -4.85 0.74
CA VAL A 135 -9.18 -5.85 1.32
C VAL A 135 -9.92 -6.78 2.27
N TYR A 136 -10.79 -6.24 3.14
CA TYR A 136 -11.57 -7.07 4.07
C TYR A 136 -12.61 -7.92 3.37
N GLU A 137 -13.20 -7.45 2.30
CA GLU A 137 -14.11 -8.24 1.44
C GLU A 137 -13.36 -9.43 0.83
N LEU A 138 -12.10 -9.25 0.39
CA LEU A 138 -11.25 -10.35 -0.03
C LEU A 138 -10.96 -11.31 1.13
N LEU A 139 -10.57 -10.81 2.32
CA LEU A 139 -10.27 -11.64 3.48
C LEU A 139 -11.50 -12.47 3.93
N LEU A 140 -12.70 -11.89 3.84
CA LEU A 140 -13.96 -12.59 4.08
C LEU A 140 -14.20 -13.68 3.03
N GLN A 141 -13.99 -13.37 1.77
CA GLN A 141 -14.16 -14.31 0.66
C GLN A 141 -13.23 -15.53 0.77
N VAL A 142 -11.98 -15.33 1.22
CA VAL A 142 -11.01 -16.43 1.41
C VAL A 142 -11.10 -17.10 2.78
N GLY A 143 -12.06 -16.70 3.62
CA GLY A 143 -12.32 -17.32 4.93
C GLY A 143 -11.31 -16.96 6.02
N ALA A 144 -10.53 -15.88 5.85
CA ALA A 144 -9.56 -15.42 6.84
C ALA A 144 -10.21 -14.67 8.00
N ILE A 145 -11.41 -14.15 7.80
CA ILE A 145 -12.21 -13.42 8.79
C ILE A 145 -13.68 -13.83 8.69
N GLU A 146 -14.44 -13.65 9.76
CA GLU A 146 -15.87 -13.98 9.81
C GLU A 146 -16.77 -12.79 9.43
N ALA A 147 -16.28 -11.56 9.60
CA ALA A 147 -17.04 -10.35 9.31
C ALA A 147 -16.15 -9.15 9.00
N ILE A 148 -16.68 -8.22 8.20
CA ILE A 148 -16.04 -6.92 7.93
C ILE A 148 -16.13 -6.07 9.21
N PRO A 149 -15.04 -5.43 9.66
CA PRO A 149 -15.08 -4.55 10.83
C PRO A 149 -16.15 -3.46 10.73
N ALA A 150 -16.90 -3.23 11.81
CA ALA A 150 -18.01 -2.26 11.83
C ALA A 150 -17.60 -0.85 11.34
N LYS A 151 -16.37 -0.42 11.62
CA LYS A 151 -15.83 0.87 11.15
C LYS A 151 -15.73 0.97 9.63
N LEU A 152 -15.70 -0.16 8.91
CA LEU A 152 -15.63 -0.23 7.45
C LEU A 152 -16.96 -0.62 6.81
N ALA A 153 -17.91 -1.17 7.55
CA ALA A 153 -19.19 -1.65 7.01
C ALA A 153 -19.91 -0.58 6.16
N ASN A 154 -19.91 0.67 6.64
CA ASN A 154 -20.52 1.81 5.97
C ASN A 154 -19.59 2.58 5.03
N ALA A 155 -18.39 2.09 4.77
CA ALA A 155 -17.52 2.73 3.77
C ALA A 155 -18.17 2.62 2.38
N PRO A 156 -18.15 3.72 1.57
CA PRO A 156 -18.72 3.70 0.24
C PRO A 156 -18.02 2.66 -0.65
N ALA A 157 -18.68 2.24 -1.72
CA ALA A 157 -18.06 1.40 -2.72
C ALA A 157 -16.84 2.09 -3.33
N LEU A 158 -15.76 1.34 -3.52
CA LEU A 158 -14.56 1.86 -4.13
C LEU A 158 -14.81 2.19 -5.60
N LYS A 159 -14.47 3.42 -6.02
CA LYS A 159 -14.59 3.82 -7.42
C LYS A 159 -13.50 3.18 -8.26
N PHE A 160 -13.89 2.57 -9.38
CA PHE A 160 -12.94 2.03 -10.34
C PHE A 160 -12.15 3.15 -11.03
N GLU A 161 -10.87 2.93 -11.20
CA GLU A 161 -9.98 3.80 -11.99
C GLU A 161 -9.36 3.02 -13.14
N PRO A 162 -9.37 3.55 -14.38
CA PRO A 162 -8.73 2.87 -15.50
C PRO A 162 -7.22 2.82 -15.30
N CYS A 163 -6.62 1.66 -15.57
CA CYS A 163 -5.17 1.56 -15.66
C CYS A 163 -4.65 2.52 -16.73
N TRP A 164 -3.45 3.03 -16.54
CA TRP A 164 -2.83 4.00 -17.45
C TRP A 164 -1.77 3.36 -18.33
N THR A 165 -1.54 3.95 -19.50
CA THR A 165 -0.43 3.60 -20.37
C THR A 165 0.85 4.34 -19.94
N ALA A 166 2.01 3.90 -20.41
CA ALA A 166 3.28 4.57 -20.14
C ALA A 166 3.25 6.03 -20.61
N GLU A 167 2.64 6.32 -21.77
CA GLU A 167 2.49 7.67 -22.31
C GLU A 167 1.61 8.55 -21.40
N LYS A 168 0.44 8.03 -20.97
CA LYS A 168 -0.45 8.74 -20.04
C LYS A 168 0.23 9.02 -18.71
N SER A 169 0.98 8.05 -18.19
CA SER A 169 1.79 8.21 -16.98
C SER A 169 2.82 9.32 -17.15
N LYS A 170 3.55 9.35 -18.28
CA LYS A 170 4.52 10.38 -18.59
C LYS A 170 3.88 11.78 -18.70
N LYS A 171 2.73 11.91 -19.39
CA LYS A 171 1.96 13.16 -19.44
C LYS A 171 1.53 13.62 -18.04
N ARG A 172 1.05 12.70 -17.18
CA ARG A 172 0.70 12.98 -15.80
C ARG A 172 1.88 13.48 -14.97
N SER A 173 3.08 12.94 -15.20
CA SER A 173 4.27 13.36 -14.46
C SER A 173 4.68 14.81 -14.77
N TYR A 174 4.64 15.23 -16.02
CA TYR A 174 4.91 16.63 -16.41
C TYR A 174 3.81 17.60 -15.95
N ALA A 175 2.57 17.11 -15.80
CA ALA A 175 1.45 17.87 -15.24
C ALA A 175 1.44 17.88 -13.71
N HIS A 176 2.44 17.32 -13.04
CA HIS A 176 2.49 17.17 -11.57
C HIS A 176 1.21 16.58 -10.98
N TYR A 177 0.63 15.57 -11.65
CA TYR A 177 -0.68 15.00 -11.33
C TYR A 177 -0.80 14.55 -9.88
N ARG A 178 0.24 13.96 -9.29
CA ARG A 178 0.23 13.50 -7.90
C ARG A 178 0.00 14.64 -6.92
N LYS A 179 0.43 15.86 -7.26
CA LYS A 179 0.17 17.06 -6.45
C LYS A 179 -1.33 17.36 -6.29
N SER A 180 -2.15 17.01 -7.29
CA SER A 180 -3.60 17.33 -7.27
C SER A 180 -4.35 16.59 -6.16
N TYR A 181 -3.90 15.40 -5.74
CA TYR A 181 -4.54 14.62 -4.68
C TYR A 181 -3.70 14.50 -3.41
N LEU A 182 -2.37 14.53 -3.51
CA LEU A 182 -1.50 14.52 -2.32
C LEU A 182 -1.44 15.88 -1.63
N GLY A 183 -1.67 16.98 -2.37
CA GLY A 183 -1.53 18.34 -1.88
C GLY A 183 -0.06 18.83 -1.86
N TYR A 184 0.88 18.01 -2.26
CA TYR A 184 2.29 18.32 -2.44
C TYR A 184 2.83 17.57 -3.66
N ASP A 185 3.97 18.01 -4.22
CA ASP A 185 4.62 17.33 -5.33
C ASP A 185 5.74 16.41 -4.82
N PRO A 186 5.58 15.08 -4.89
CA PRO A 186 6.60 14.16 -4.40
C PRO A 186 7.91 14.19 -5.20
N MET A 187 7.93 14.87 -6.38
CA MET A 187 9.15 15.03 -7.17
C MET A 187 10.01 16.22 -6.73
N THR A 188 9.39 17.23 -6.11
CA THR A 188 10.07 18.47 -5.70
C THR A 188 10.29 18.56 -4.20
N MET A 189 9.69 17.65 -3.42
CA MET A 189 9.69 17.77 -1.97
C MET A 189 10.84 17.08 -1.27
N ASP A 190 11.47 17.87 -0.42
CA ASP A 190 11.93 17.43 0.88
C ASP A 190 10.71 17.24 1.80
N PHE A 191 10.56 16.05 2.40
CA PHE A 191 9.44 15.66 3.28
C PHE A 191 9.25 16.60 4.49
N SER A 192 10.18 17.49 4.75
CA SER A 192 10.17 18.47 5.82
C SER A 192 9.10 19.55 5.67
N SER A 193 8.56 19.81 4.49
CA SER A 193 7.66 20.92 4.21
C SER A 193 6.17 20.57 4.12
N CYS A 194 5.75 19.31 4.37
CA CYS A 194 4.37 18.92 4.28
C CYS A 194 3.59 19.13 5.60
N VAL A 195 3.00 20.31 5.77
CA VAL A 195 2.13 20.65 6.90
C VAL A 195 0.95 19.64 7.05
N ARG A 196 0.41 19.11 5.97
CA ARG A 196 -0.65 18.07 6.03
C ARG A 196 -0.16 16.75 6.59
N CYS A 197 1.04 16.30 6.21
CA CYS A 197 1.65 15.10 6.80
C CYS A 197 1.91 15.30 8.29
N SER A 198 2.35 16.49 8.71
CA SER A 198 2.53 16.85 10.11
C SER A 198 1.20 16.88 10.88
N LEU A 199 0.14 17.41 10.29
CA LEU A 199 -1.21 17.45 10.91
C LEU A 199 -1.87 16.06 10.97
N LEU A 200 -1.62 15.16 10.01
CA LEU A 200 -2.07 13.76 10.07
C LEU A 200 -1.33 12.94 11.12
N LEU A 201 -0.08 13.29 11.43
CA LEU A 201 0.73 12.62 12.46
C LEU A 201 0.35 13.02 13.89
N ILE A 202 -0.17 14.23 14.11
CA ILE A 202 -0.55 14.74 15.44
C ILE A 202 -1.61 13.87 16.15
N PRO A 203 -2.76 13.50 15.53
CA PRO A 203 -3.73 12.62 16.17
C PRO A 203 -3.17 11.24 16.48
N ILE A 204 -2.27 10.75 15.63
CA ILE A 204 -1.59 9.45 15.76
C ILE A 204 -0.73 9.42 17.01
N MET A 205 -0.02 10.51 17.33
CA MET A 205 0.88 10.59 18.48
C MET A 205 0.16 10.54 19.84
N PHE A 206 -1.13 10.91 19.87
CA PHE A 206 -1.92 10.95 21.11
C PHE A 206 -2.75 9.68 21.38
N GLN A 207 -2.78 8.73 20.46
CA GLN A 207 -3.49 7.46 20.69
C GLN A 207 -2.68 6.57 21.66
N ALA A 208 -3.33 6.10 22.73
CA ALA A 208 -2.74 5.31 23.79
C ALA A 208 -2.17 3.94 23.36
N THR A 209 -2.58 3.46 22.17
CA THR A 209 -2.25 2.15 21.59
C THR A 209 -0.83 2.05 21.01
N TYR A 210 -0.10 3.15 20.88
CA TYR A 210 1.23 3.12 20.28
C TYR A 210 2.33 2.66 21.23
N SER A 211 3.18 1.74 20.77
CA SER A 211 4.37 1.33 21.51
C SER A 211 5.29 2.53 21.73
N LYS A 212 6.04 2.53 22.87
CA LYS A 212 7.05 3.59 23.17
C LYS A 212 8.04 3.79 22.00
N ARG A 213 8.35 2.74 21.24
CA ARG A 213 9.27 2.76 20.09
C ARG A 213 8.68 3.56 18.93
N MET A 214 7.40 3.36 18.62
CA MET A 214 6.69 4.03 17.52
C MET A 214 6.50 5.51 17.82
N ARG A 215 6.12 5.88 19.06
CA ARG A 215 6.06 7.28 19.49
C ARG A 215 7.41 7.99 19.33
N ARG A 216 8.53 7.34 19.71
CA ARG A 216 9.88 7.91 19.54
C ARG A 216 10.24 8.10 18.06
N MET A 217 9.84 7.21 17.17
CA MET A 217 10.08 7.31 15.72
C MET A 217 9.29 8.49 15.12
N LEU A 218 8.01 8.62 15.46
CA LEU A 218 7.15 9.73 15.03
C LEU A 218 7.65 11.08 15.57
N PHE A 219 8.06 11.13 16.87
CA PHE A 219 8.68 12.33 17.45
C PHE A 219 9.99 12.72 16.76
N ARG A 220 10.81 11.74 16.35
CA ARG A 220 12.04 12.00 15.61
C ARG A 220 11.75 12.59 14.22
N GLN A 221 10.77 12.07 13.53
CA GLN A 221 10.33 12.58 12.22
C GLN A 221 9.78 14.01 12.34
N LEU A 222 8.88 14.27 13.30
CA LEU A 222 8.36 15.62 13.57
C LEU A 222 9.46 16.59 13.96
N ARG A 223 10.37 16.22 14.86
CA ARG A 223 11.48 17.06 15.28
C ARG A 223 12.41 17.43 14.12
N ASN A 224 12.65 16.50 13.19
CA ASN A 224 13.45 16.77 12.00
C ASN A 224 12.71 17.69 11.03
N SER A 225 11.39 17.54 10.89
CA SER A 225 10.55 18.43 10.09
C SER A 225 10.52 19.87 10.65
N PHE A 226 10.49 20.05 11.98
CA PHE A 226 10.52 21.38 12.60
C PHE A 226 11.92 22.04 12.61
N LYS A 227 13.01 21.26 12.58
CA LYS A 227 14.38 21.83 12.53
C LYS A 227 14.76 22.41 11.18
N SER A 228 14.05 22.07 10.10
CA SER A 228 14.30 22.65 8.77
C SER A 228 13.58 23.99 8.54
N TYR A 229 12.84 24.51 9.53
CA TYR A 229 12.15 25.80 9.48
C TYR A 229 12.90 26.94 10.20
N HIS A 230 14.07 26.65 10.75
CA HIS A 230 15.01 27.64 11.32
C HIS A 230 16.39 27.48 10.67
#